data_58f62375fe9114f63ff28b01fa9d46fd
#
_entry.id   58f62375fe9114f63ff28b01fa9d46fd
#
_cell.length_a   1.000
_cell.length_b   1.000
_cell.length_c   1.000
_cell.angle_alpha   90.00
_cell.angle_beta   90.00
_cell.angle_gamma   90.00
#
_symmetry.space_group_name_H-M   'P 1'
#
loop_
_entity.id
_entity.type
_entity.pdbx_description
1 polymer ?
#
loop_
_entity_poly.entity_id
_entity_poly.type
_entity_poly.pdbx_seq_one_letter_code
_entity_poly.pdbx_strand_id
1 'polypeptide(L)'
;FEYARPAGIVDCRSGVICCPNNYQGHEDMSEGVFRMTWLADYSQWARLGQVEYQSAKRECEERFLEHAARFVAPIRRHVVCTDLFTPRTIERYTGHLNGAVYGSPRKRRDGRTPVENLYVCGTDQGFLGIVGAMLSGITMANVHVLERD
;
A
#
# COMPACT_ATOMS: atom_id res chain seq x y z
N PHE A 1 19.26 0.50 0.45
CA PHE A 1 18.12 -0.12 -0.26
C PHE A 1 18.05 0.46 -1.68
N GLU A 2 18.41 -0.33 -2.68
CA GLU A 2 18.10 0.03 -4.06
C GLU A 2 16.66 -0.42 -4.37
N TYR A 3 15.74 0.51 -4.32
CA TYR A 3 14.35 0.29 -4.75
C TYR A 3 14.17 0.36 -6.27
N ALA A 4 15.25 0.39 -7.03
CA ALA A 4 15.20 0.70 -8.45
C ALA A 4 14.40 -0.31 -9.28
N ARG A 5 14.36 -1.58 -8.89
CA ARG A 5 13.50 -2.61 -9.54
C ARG A 5 13.19 -3.75 -8.58
N PRO A 6 11.92 -4.13 -8.37
CA PRO A 6 11.58 -5.35 -7.66
C PRO A 6 12.24 -6.57 -8.35
N ALA A 7 12.75 -7.50 -7.55
CA ALA A 7 13.28 -8.75 -8.05
C ALA A 7 12.12 -9.71 -8.40
N GLY A 8 11.57 -9.57 -9.60
CA GLY A 8 10.40 -10.31 -10.05
C GLY A 8 9.07 -9.61 -9.75
N ILE A 9 7.98 -10.35 -9.84
CA ILE A 9 6.61 -9.84 -9.69
C ILE A 9 6.35 -9.26 -8.28
N VAL A 10 7.02 -9.84 -7.26
CA VAL A 10 7.02 -9.37 -5.86
C VAL A 10 8.44 -9.45 -5.32
N ASP A 11 8.89 -8.40 -4.65
CA ASP A 11 10.19 -8.36 -3.98
C ASP A 11 10.04 -8.70 -2.50
N CYS A 12 10.39 -9.92 -2.13
CA CYS A 12 10.29 -10.41 -0.76
C CYS A 12 11.52 -10.06 0.12
N ARG A 13 12.50 -9.31 -0.39
CA ARG A 13 13.71 -8.92 0.38
C ARG A 13 13.41 -7.86 1.43
N SER A 14 12.36 -7.07 1.24
CA SER A 14 11.94 -6.02 2.17
C SER A 14 10.43 -5.91 2.21
N GLY A 15 9.85 -5.83 3.40
CA GLY A 15 8.42 -5.72 3.58
C GLY A 15 8.04 -5.35 5.00
N VAL A 16 6.76 -5.27 5.26
CA VAL A 16 6.20 -4.97 6.57
C VAL A 16 5.28 -6.10 7.01
N ILE A 17 5.46 -6.55 8.24
CA ILE A 17 4.53 -7.45 8.94
C ILE A 17 3.79 -6.63 9.99
N CYS A 18 2.48 -6.78 10.04
CA CYS A 18 1.62 -6.11 10.99
C CYS A 18 0.63 -7.11 11.61
N CYS A 19 0.56 -7.13 12.93
CA CYS A 19 -0.36 -7.95 13.71
C CYS A 19 -1.29 -7.03 14.53
N PRO A 20 -2.42 -6.58 13.95
CA PRO A 20 -3.30 -5.61 14.61
C PRO A 20 -3.81 -6.04 15.99
N ASN A 21 -3.99 -7.35 16.20
CA ASN A 21 -4.41 -7.88 17.51
C ASN A 21 -3.42 -7.61 18.65
N ASN A 22 -2.16 -7.28 18.32
CA ASN A 22 -1.17 -6.90 19.32
C ASN A 22 -1.31 -5.43 19.77
N TYR A 23 -2.24 -4.68 19.18
CA TYR A 23 -2.53 -3.32 19.60
C TYR A 23 -3.44 -3.33 20.83
N GLN A 24 -3.22 -2.37 21.71
CA GLN A 24 -4.02 -2.21 22.91
C GLN A 24 -5.53 -2.11 22.59
N GLY A 25 -6.36 -2.80 23.35
CA GLY A 25 -7.82 -2.81 23.16
C GLY A 25 -8.34 -3.90 22.21
N HIS A 26 -7.50 -4.86 21.82
CA HIS A 26 -7.87 -5.96 20.92
C HIS A 26 -7.63 -7.35 21.53
N GLU A 27 -7.48 -7.45 22.86
CA GLU A 27 -7.11 -8.66 23.57
C GLU A 27 -8.14 -9.79 23.48
N ASP A 28 -9.42 -9.44 23.30
CA ASP A 28 -10.55 -10.40 23.32
C ASP A 28 -11.01 -10.88 21.93
N MET A 29 -10.23 -10.62 20.88
CA MET A 29 -10.62 -11.09 19.55
C MET A 29 -10.36 -12.60 19.39
N SER A 30 -11.40 -13.35 19.01
CA SER A 30 -11.33 -14.80 18.76
C SER A 30 -10.50 -15.15 17.52
N GLU A 31 -10.35 -14.22 16.60
CA GLU A 31 -9.58 -14.37 15.37
C GLU A 31 -8.47 -13.33 15.29
N GLY A 32 -7.29 -13.78 14.85
CA GLY A 32 -6.13 -12.93 14.62
C GLY A 32 -6.09 -12.39 13.18
N VAL A 33 -5.71 -11.13 13.03
CA VAL A 33 -5.37 -10.56 11.73
C VAL A 33 -3.86 -10.50 11.56
N PHE A 34 -3.36 -11.14 10.53
CA PHE A 34 -1.96 -11.11 10.14
C PHE A 34 -1.83 -10.48 8.77
N ARG A 35 -1.10 -9.40 8.68
CA ARG A 35 -0.96 -8.61 7.46
C ARG A 35 0.49 -8.53 7.04
N MET A 36 0.77 -8.87 5.77
CA MET A 36 2.11 -8.73 5.18
C MET A 36 2.03 -7.85 3.93
N THR A 37 3.00 -6.96 3.77
CA THR A 37 3.07 -6.04 2.64
C THR A 37 4.46 -6.07 2.06
N TRP A 38 4.58 -6.32 0.75
CA TRP A 38 5.80 -6.29 -0.02
C TRP A 38 5.71 -5.36 -1.21
N LEU A 39 6.87 -4.99 -1.75
CA LEU A 39 6.93 -4.26 -3.00
C LEU A 39 6.58 -5.17 -4.18
N ALA A 40 5.78 -4.66 -5.11
CA ALA A 40 5.35 -5.38 -6.29
C ALA A 40 5.56 -4.54 -7.56
N ASP A 41 5.84 -5.21 -8.66
CA ASP A 41 5.98 -4.57 -9.97
C ASP A 41 4.65 -4.60 -10.72
N TYR A 42 3.96 -3.45 -10.79
CA TYR A 42 2.70 -3.31 -11.51
C TYR A 42 2.81 -3.82 -12.96
N SER A 43 3.90 -3.52 -13.67
CA SER A 43 4.03 -3.86 -15.08
C SER A 43 4.01 -5.37 -15.34
N GLN A 44 4.53 -6.16 -14.41
CA GLN A 44 4.48 -7.61 -14.47
C GLN A 44 3.06 -8.14 -14.16
N TRP A 45 2.40 -7.60 -13.13
CA TRP A 45 1.02 -7.95 -12.82
C TRP A 45 0.03 -7.59 -13.93
N ALA A 46 0.22 -6.43 -14.56
CA ALA A 46 -0.67 -5.93 -15.62
C ALA A 46 -0.66 -6.80 -16.89
N ARG A 47 0.45 -7.48 -17.16
CA ARG A 47 0.60 -8.34 -18.36
C ARG A 47 -0.03 -9.71 -18.22
N LEU A 48 -0.37 -10.13 -17.00
CA LEU A 48 -0.91 -11.47 -16.76
C LEU A 48 -2.35 -11.57 -17.27
N GLY A 49 -2.63 -12.63 -18.03
CA GLY A 49 -3.98 -13.07 -18.31
C GLY A 49 -4.69 -13.56 -17.04
N GLN A 50 -5.97 -13.86 -17.13
CA GLN A 50 -6.76 -14.20 -15.94
C GLN A 50 -6.26 -15.47 -15.23
N VAL A 51 -5.85 -16.48 -15.97
CA VAL A 51 -5.37 -17.76 -15.43
C VAL A 51 -4.01 -17.55 -14.74
N GLU A 52 -3.08 -16.92 -15.43
CA GLU A 52 -1.74 -16.60 -14.91
C GLU A 52 -1.82 -15.69 -13.67
N TYR A 53 -2.74 -14.72 -13.68
CA TYR A 53 -2.97 -13.84 -12.54
C TYR A 53 -3.38 -14.62 -11.29
N GLN A 54 -4.34 -15.56 -11.42
CA GLN A 54 -4.76 -16.38 -10.29
C GLN A 54 -3.65 -17.35 -9.82
N SER A 55 -2.85 -17.88 -10.75
CA SER A 55 -1.70 -18.71 -10.41
C SER A 55 -0.65 -17.91 -9.65
N ALA A 56 -0.31 -16.72 -10.14
CA ALA A 56 0.65 -15.84 -9.49
C ALA A 56 0.20 -15.40 -8.09
N LYS A 57 -1.11 -15.15 -7.88
CA LYS A 57 -1.65 -14.87 -6.54
C LYS A 57 -1.39 -16.03 -5.59
N ARG A 58 -1.71 -17.27 -5.98
CA ARG A 58 -1.48 -18.46 -5.15
C ARG A 58 0.00 -18.65 -4.83
N GLU A 59 0.86 -18.51 -5.84
CA GLU A 59 2.31 -18.61 -5.63
C GLU A 59 2.83 -17.54 -4.64
N CYS A 60 2.36 -16.30 -4.76
CA CYS A 60 2.71 -15.24 -3.82
C CYS A 60 2.23 -15.55 -2.41
N GLU A 61 1.01 -16.06 -2.25
CA GLU A 61 0.45 -16.46 -0.95
C GLU A 61 1.31 -17.52 -0.27
N GLU A 62 1.70 -18.57 -1.00
CA GLU A 62 2.60 -19.61 -0.49
C GLU A 62 3.95 -19.03 -0.05
N ARG A 63 4.56 -18.20 -0.89
CA ARG A 63 5.81 -17.51 -0.55
C ARG A 63 5.66 -16.61 0.67
N PHE A 64 4.51 -15.95 0.84
CA PHE A 64 4.25 -15.11 2.01
C PHE A 64 4.21 -15.92 3.29
N LEU A 65 3.53 -17.06 3.30
CA LEU A 65 3.50 -17.96 4.45
C LEU A 65 4.88 -18.53 4.79
N GLU A 66 5.68 -18.88 3.80
CA GLU A 66 7.07 -19.32 4.00
C GLU A 66 7.95 -18.22 4.60
N HIS A 67 7.84 -16.99 4.08
CA HIS A 67 8.60 -15.86 4.63
C HIS A 67 8.13 -15.48 6.03
N ALA A 68 6.81 -15.51 6.31
CA ALA A 68 6.26 -15.25 7.62
C ALA A 68 6.85 -16.17 8.69
N ALA A 69 7.02 -17.46 8.39
CA ALA A 69 7.54 -18.46 9.30
C ALA A 69 8.98 -18.17 9.79
N ARG A 70 9.68 -17.22 9.18
CA ARG A 70 11.01 -16.76 9.64
C ARG A 70 10.93 -15.76 10.81
N PHE A 71 9.78 -15.12 11.01
CA PHE A 71 9.60 -14.01 11.96
C PHE A 71 8.54 -14.29 13.02
N VAL A 72 7.59 -15.18 12.70
CA VAL A 72 6.52 -15.57 13.60
C VAL A 72 6.41 -17.10 13.66
N ALA A 73 5.71 -17.62 14.66
CA ALA A 73 5.40 -19.06 14.72
C ALA A 73 4.68 -19.50 13.43
N PRO A 74 4.81 -20.77 12.99
CA PRO A 74 4.15 -21.27 11.81
C PRO A 74 2.63 -21.11 11.89
N ILE A 75 2.07 -20.17 11.14
CA ILE A 75 0.64 -19.82 11.15
C ILE A 75 -0.20 -20.64 10.18
N ARG A 76 0.42 -21.27 9.18
CA ARG A 76 -0.27 -21.96 8.07
C ARG A 76 -1.47 -22.82 8.51
N ARG A 77 -1.32 -23.62 9.56
CA ARG A 77 -2.38 -24.50 10.08
C ARG A 77 -3.53 -23.76 10.76
N HIS A 78 -3.35 -22.48 11.06
CA HIS A 78 -4.32 -21.63 11.75
C HIS A 78 -4.97 -20.62 10.79
N VAL A 79 -4.58 -20.62 9.53
CA VAL A 79 -5.17 -19.71 8.51
C VAL A 79 -6.57 -20.18 8.18
N VAL A 80 -7.54 -19.35 8.46
CA VAL A 80 -8.97 -19.58 8.17
C VAL A 80 -9.35 -18.96 6.83
N CYS A 81 -8.81 -17.77 6.53
CA CYS A 81 -9.09 -17.06 5.30
C CYS A 81 -7.86 -16.25 4.88
N THR A 82 -7.64 -16.14 3.58
CA THR A 82 -6.61 -15.27 3.00
C THR A 82 -7.20 -14.37 1.94
N ASP A 83 -6.66 -13.17 1.82
CA ASP A 83 -6.90 -12.28 0.69
C ASP A 83 -5.59 -11.61 0.29
N LEU A 84 -5.34 -11.52 -1.01
CA LEU A 84 -4.14 -10.93 -1.56
C LEU A 84 -4.50 -9.74 -2.48
N PHE A 85 -4.13 -8.54 -2.05
CA PHE A 85 -4.21 -7.34 -2.87
C PHE A 85 -2.96 -7.20 -3.71
N THR A 86 -3.15 -7.15 -5.02
CA THR A 86 -2.10 -6.89 -5.99
C THR A 86 -2.15 -5.43 -6.44
N PRO A 87 -1.14 -4.90 -7.15
CA PRO A 87 -1.23 -3.57 -7.74
C PRO A 87 -2.47 -3.38 -8.64
N ARG A 88 -2.92 -4.42 -9.36
CA ARG A 88 -4.18 -4.38 -10.14
C ARG A 88 -5.41 -4.24 -9.25
N THR A 89 -5.42 -4.90 -8.09
CA THR A 89 -6.50 -4.76 -7.11
C THR A 89 -6.57 -3.32 -6.60
N ILE A 90 -5.42 -2.76 -6.23
CA ILE A 90 -5.33 -1.37 -5.74
C ILE A 90 -5.82 -0.40 -6.81
N GLU A 91 -5.32 -0.49 -8.04
CA GLU A 91 -5.75 0.37 -9.14
C GLU A 91 -7.27 0.28 -9.38
N ARG A 92 -7.83 -0.94 -9.39
CA ARG A 92 -9.27 -1.16 -9.60
C ARG A 92 -10.14 -0.46 -8.54
N TYR A 93 -9.74 -0.51 -7.28
CA TYR A 93 -10.57 0.00 -6.18
C TYR A 93 -10.29 1.43 -5.78
N THR A 94 -9.09 1.95 -6.06
CA THR A 94 -8.70 3.32 -5.68
C THR A 94 -8.59 4.27 -6.86
N GLY A 95 -8.51 3.76 -8.09
CA GLY A 95 -8.24 4.55 -9.28
C GLY A 95 -6.79 5.07 -9.37
N HIS A 96 -5.93 4.69 -8.42
CA HIS A 96 -4.54 5.13 -8.43
C HIS A 96 -3.77 4.46 -9.57
N LEU A 97 -3.17 5.27 -10.42
CA LEU A 97 -2.41 4.83 -11.57
C LEU A 97 -1.30 3.83 -11.16
N ASN A 98 -1.23 2.70 -11.86
CA ASN A 98 -0.28 1.63 -11.62
C ASN A 98 -0.35 1.03 -10.19
N GLY A 99 -1.50 1.12 -9.53
CA GLY A 99 -1.69 0.60 -8.18
C GLY A 99 -0.80 1.29 -7.13
N ALA A 100 -0.47 2.57 -7.34
CA ALA A 100 0.35 3.33 -6.42
C ALA A 100 -0.39 3.59 -5.09
N VAL A 101 0.19 3.17 -3.96
CA VAL A 101 -0.42 3.35 -2.63
C VAL A 101 -0.15 4.75 -2.08
N TYR A 102 1.04 5.28 -2.34
CA TYR A 102 1.49 6.56 -1.79
C TYR A 102 1.55 7.70 -2.82
N GLY A 103 0.75 7.62 -3.86
CA GLY A 103 0.67 8.62 -4.91
C GLY A 103 1.89 8.65 -5.84
N SER A 104 2.04 9.74 -6.60
CA SER A 104 3.16 9.94 -7.53
C SER A 104 4.51 10.01 -6.79
N PRO A 105 5.60 9.46 -7.35
CA PRO A 105 6.94 9.70 -6.86
C PRO A 105 7.38 11.17 -7.00
N ARG A 106 6.78 11.91 -7.94
CA ARG A 106 6.98 13.35 -8.10
C ARG A 106 5.98 14.11 -7.26
N LYS A 107 6.36 14.44 -6.03
CA LYS A 107 5.49 15.16 -5.09
C LYS A 107 5.36 16.64 -5.46
N ARG A 108 4.14 17.17 -5.35
CA ARG A 108 3.84 18.61 -5.50
C ARG A 108 3.73 19.27 -4.14
N ARG A 109 4.88 19.61 -3.55
CA ARG A 109 4.95 20.08 -2.16
C ARG A 109 4.16 21.36 -1.90
N ASP A 110 4.08 22.25 -2.88
CA ASP A 110 3.29 23.48 -2.83
C ASP A 110 1.80 23.27 -3.16
N GLY A 111 1.42 22.04 -3.54
CA GLY A 111 0.05 21.67 -3.92
C GLY A 111 -0.44 22.31 -5.22
N ARG A 112 0.32 23.15 -5.89
CA ARG A 112 -0.13 23.86 -7.10
C ARG A 112 -0.31 22.91 -8.27
N THR A 113 -1.36 23.11 -9.05
CA THR A 113 -1.60 22.44 -10.33
C THR A 113 -1.47 23.44 -11.51
N PRO A 114 -1.39 22.96 -12.74
CA PRO A 114 -1.48 23.83 -13.91
C PRO A 114 -2.82 24.55 -14.09
N VAL A 115 -3.86 24.11 -13.37
CA VAL A 115 -5.19 24.71 -13.39
C VAL A 115 -5.28 25.74 -12.28
N GLU A 116 -5.68 26.95 -12.62
CA GLU A 116 -5.83 28.04 -11.68
C GLU A 116 -6.87 27.69 -10.59
N ASN A 117 -6.55 28.01 -9.33
CA ASN A 117 -7.37 27.74 -8.16
C ASN A 117 -7.66 26.25 -7.87
N LEU A 118 -6.94 25.32 -8.51
CA LEU A 118 -7.00 23.91 -8.21
C LEU A 118 -5.71 23.44 -7.53
N TYR A 119 -5.83 22.89 -6.33
CA TYR A 119 -4.70 22.44 -5.53
C TYR A 119 -4.80 20.94 -5.20
N VAL A 120 -3.64 20.30 -5.07
CA VAL A 120 -3.50 18.90 -4.68
C VAL A 120 -3.09 18.84 -3.22
N CYS A 121 -3.74 17.98 -2.46
CA CYS A 121 -3.35 17.65 -1.09
C CYS A 121 -3.20 16.14 -0.90
N GLY A 122 -2.78 15.71 0.28
CA GLY A 122 -2.61 14.30 0.63
C GLY A 122 -1.29 13.71 0.16
N THR A 123 -1.32 12.45 -0.26
CA THR A 123 -0.12 11.70 -0.60
C THR A 123 0.67 12.30 -1.77
N ASP A 124 0.02 12.93 -2.72
CA ASP A 124 0.68 13.55 -3.87
C ASP A 124 1.40 14.86 -3.53
N GLN A 125 1.04 15.53 -2.43
CA GLN A 125 1.82 16.63 -1.87
C GLN A 125 3.06 16.13 -1.12
N GLY A 126 3.00 14.94 -0.51
CA GLY A 126 4.11 14.31 0.20
C GLY A 126 3.82 13.93 1.64
N PHE A 127 2.59 14.09 2.09
CA PHE A 127 2.15 13.69 3.41
C PHE A 127 1.53 12.30 3.37
N LEU A 128 2.05 11.37 4.17
CA LEU A 128 1.63 9.97 4.15
C LEU A 128 0.73 9.63 5.33
N GLY A 129 -0.13 8.64 5.12
CA GLY A 129 -1.07 8.15 6.11
C GLY A 129 -2.26 9.10 6.35
N ILE A 130 -3.17 8.69 7.23
CA ILE A 130 -4.43 9.43 7.49
C ILE A 130 -4.14 10.82 8.06
N VAL A 131 -3.33 10.88 9.12
CA VAL A 131 -2.96 12.15 9.77
C VAL A 131 -2.21 13.06 8.81
N GLY A 132 -1.25 12.51 8.04
CA GLY A 132 -0.52 13.27 7.05
C GLY A 132 -1.44 13.85 5.97
N ALA A 133 -2.39 13.09 5.45
CA ALA A 133 -3.35 13.56 4.46
C ALA A 133 -4.24 14.69 5.02
N MET A 134 -4.68 14.59 6.27
CA MET A 134 -5.43 15.66 6.95
C MET A 134 -4.60 16.94 7.10
N LEU A 135 -3.36 16.83 7.60
CA LEU A 135 -2.45 17.97 7.74
C LEU A 135 -2.16 18.63 6.39
N SER A 136 -2.01 17.83 5.34
CA SER A 136 -1.86 18.34 3.98
C SER A 136 -3.05 19.20 3.55
N GLY A 137 -4.28 18.73 3.79
CA GLY A 137 -5.49 19.52 3.49
C GLY A 137 -5.55 20.84 4.25
N ILE A 138 -5.25 20.81 5.55
CA ILE A 138 -5.18 22.01 6.40
C ILE A 138 -4.12 23.00 5.86
N THR A 139 -2.92 22.49 5.54
CA THR A 139 -1.83 23.32 5.02
C THR A 139 -2.22 23.99 3.69
N MET A 140 -2.82 23.23 2.77
CA MET A 140 -3.25 23.79 1.48
C MET A 140 -4.36 24.84 1.65
N ALA A 141 -5.30 24.60 2.55
CA ALA A 141 -6.35 25.58 2.86
C ALA A 141 -5.75 26.88 3.44
N ASN A 142 -4.85 26.77 4.40
CA ASN A 142 -4.19 27.95 4.99
C ASN A 142 -3.41 28.74 3.94
N VAL A 143 -2.48 28.08 3.25
CA VAL A 143 -1.56 28.77 2.32
C VAL A 143 -2.24 29.35 1.08
N HIS A 144 -3.30 28.72 0.59
CA HIS A 144 -3.87 29.10 -0.71
C HIS A 144 -5.27 29.71 -0.62
N VAL A 145 -5.96 29.56 0.49
CA VAL A 145 -7.35 30.02 0.65
C VAL A 145 -7.48 31.05 1.77
N LEU A 146 -6.92 30.79 2.95
CA LEU A 146 -7.16 31.59 4.14
C LEU A 146 -6.12 32.70 4.35
N GLU A 147 -4.87 32.53 3.91
CA GLU A 147 -3.77 33.51 4.02
C GLU A 147 -3.62 34.37 2.75
N ARG A 148 -4.68 34.56 1.99
CA ARG A 148 -4.70 35.50 0.87
C ARG A 148 -4.93 36.91 1.42
N ASP A 149 -3.83 37.62 1.73
CA ASP A 149 -3.80 39.06 1.84
C ASP A 149 -3.51 39.72 0.47
#